data_0ce99ebb6e1839ba30a4e3af617d1caf
#
_entry.id   0ce99ebb6e1839ba30a4e3af617d1caf
#
_cell.length_a   1.000
_cell.length_b   1.000
_cell.length_c   1.000
_cell.angle_alpha   90.00
_cell.angle_beta   90.00
_cell.angle_gamma   90.00
#
_symmetry.space_group_name_H-M   'P 1'
#
loop_
_entity.id
_entity.type
_entity.pdbx_description
1 polymer ?
#
loop_
_entity_poly.entity_id
_entity_poly.type
_entity_poly.pdbx_seq_one_letter_code
_entity_poly.pdbx_strand_id
1 'polypeptide(L)'
;DVDLIEKYTGNILPVNLDAIKKFMIEKNVYHKLNDYIKASGDLAVKLYKEDIEAALRTKDFGGFELLSLSDYTGQSTATVGILDVFYESKGLISHDEFKNFAGEAVPLFKAKNI
;
A
#
# COMPACT_ATOMS: atom_id res chain seq x y z
N ASP A 1 6.19 1.83 -7.13
CA ASP A 1 6.72 2.72 -8.18
C ASP A 1 8.04 2.17 -8.70
N VAL A 2 8.13 1.89 -10.01
CA VAL A 2 9.34 1.33 -10.63
C VAL A 2 10.45 2.38 -10.79
N ASP A 3 10.14 3.65 -10.68
CA ASP A 3 11.14 4.72 -10.78
C ASP A 3 11.95 4.90 -9.48
N LEU A 4 11.55 4.21 -8.39
CA LEU A 4 12.37 4.11 -7.19
C LEU A 4 13.73 3.44 -7.43
N ILE A 5 13.93 2.75 -8.55
CA ILE A 5 15.20 2.12 -8.93
C ILE A 5 16.37 3.12 -8.79
N GLU A 6 16.17 4.37 -9.15
CA GLU A 6 17.22 5.40 -9.11
C GLU A 6 17.71 5.75 -7.70
N LYS A 7 16.92 5.44 -6.67
CA LYS A 7 17.28 5.63 -5.25
C LYS A 7 18.15 4.52 -4.69
N TYR A 8 18.25 3.38 -5.37
CA TYR A 8 19.04 2.24 -4.90
C TYR A 8 20.52 2.46 -5.22
N THR A 9 21.26 2.97 -4.26
CA THR A 9 22.71 3.26 -4.39
C THR A 9 23.61 2.30 -3.64
N GLY A 10 23.01 1.33 -2.92
CA GLY A 10 23.73 0.34 -2.11
C GLY A 10 23.91 -1.01 -2.83
N ASN A 11 24.16 -2.04 -2.01
CA ASN A 11 24.41 -3.40 -2.51
C ASN A 11 23.14 -4.19 -2.88
N ILE A 12 21.96 -3.65 -2.56
CA ILE A 12 20.67 -4.29 -2.89
C ILE A 12 20.27 -3.81 -4.28
N LEU A 13 20.10 -4.76 -5.19
CA LEU A 13 19.62 -4.48 -6.54
C LEU A 13 18.13 -4.73 -6.64
N PRO A 14 17.31 -3.73 -7.05
CA PRO A 14 15.86 -3.87 -7.20
C PRO A 14 15.49 -4.59 -8.51
N VAL A 15 15.94 -5.84 -8.66
CA VAL A 15 15.79 -6.61 -9.90
C VAL A 15 14.33 -6.79 -10.35
N ASN A 16 13.41 -6.87 -9.40
CA ASN A 16 11.97 -6.95 -9.69
C ASN A 16 11.43 -5.64 -10.28
N LEU A 17 11.82 -4.50 -9.75
CA LEU A 17 11.40 -3.20 -10.28
C LEU A 17 11.98 -2.97 -11.68
N ASP A 18 13.26 -3.32 -11.88
CA ASP A 18 13.91 -3.25 -13.19
C ASP A 18 13.20 -4.14 -14.23
N ALA A 19 12.87 -5.37 -13.86
CA ALA A 19 12.15 -6.29 -14.74
C ALA A 19 10.75 -5.77 -15.09
N ILE A 20 10.02 -5.22 -14.12
CA ILE A 20 8.69 -4.63 -14.36
C ILE A 20 8.80 -3.41 -15.28
N LYS A 21 9.77 -2.51 -15.02
CA LYS A 21 9.99 -1.32 -15.86
C LYS A 21 10.29 -1.70 -17.30
N LYS A 22 11.18 -2.65 -17.52
CA LYS A 22 11.50 -3.18 -18.86
C LYS A 22 10.26 -3.77 -19.53
N PHE A 23 9.51 -4.60 -18.83
CA PHE A 23 8.27 -5.17 -19.36
C PHE A 23 7.25 -4.09 -19.75
N MET A 24 7.06 -3.07 -18.93
CA MET A 24 6.14 -1.97 -19.23
C MET A 24 6.56 -1.18 -20.48
N ILE A 25 7.86 -0.98 -20.66
CA ILE A 25 8.40 -0.31 -21.86
C ILE A 25 8.17 -1.19 -23.09
N GLU A 26 8.51 -2.47 -23.04
CA GLU A 26 8.30 -3.42 -24.14
C GLU A 26 6.83 -3.52 -24.57
N LYS A 27 5.91 -3.45 -23.60
CA LYS A 27 4.46 -3.48 -23.85
C LYS A 27 3.87 -2.11 -24.20
N ASN A 28 4.69 -1.07 -24.28
CA ASN A 28 4.26 0.31 -24.54
C ASN A 28 3.18 0.81 -23.57
N VAL A 29 3.28 0.42 -22.28
CA VAL A 29 2.35 0.84 -21.21
C VAL A 29 3.01 1.65 -20.10
N TYR A 30 4.30 1.94 -20.22
CA TYR A 30 5.04 2.70 -19.20
C TYR A 30 4.45 4.11 -18.98
N HIS A 31 3.90 4.73 -20.04
CA HIS A 31 3.22 6.03 -19.95
C HIS A 31 1.98 6.03 -19.04
N LYS A 32 1.47 4.84 -18.65
CA LYS A 32 0.36 4.66 -17.71
C LYS A 32 0.80 4.33 -16.28
N LEU A 33 2.09 4.41 -16.00
CA LEU A 33 2.63 4.01 -14.69
C LEU A 33 1.87 4.69 -13.54
N ASN A 34 1.68 6.00 -13.60
CA ASN A 34 0.99 6.75 -12.56
C ASN A 34 -0.48 6.35 -12.38
N ASP A 35 -1.16 6.02 -13.47
CA ASP A 35 -2.55 5.53 -13.42
C ASP A 35 -2.62 4.18 -12.70
N TYR A 36 -1.69 3.28 -12.97
CA TYR A 36 -1.60 1.98 -12.29
C TYR A 36 -1.25 2.12 -10.82
N ILE A 37 -0.29 2.98 -10.47
CA ILE A 37 0.08 3.27 -9.08
C ILE A 37 -1.13 3.81 -8.33
N LYS A 38 -1.82 4.81 -8.90
CA LYS A 38 -2.99 5.40 -8.28
C LYS A 38 -4.12 4.37 -8.10
N ALA A 39 -4.48 3.64 -9.13
CA ALA A 39 -5.58 2.68 -9.09
C ALA A 39 -5.32 1.56 -8.06
N SER A 40 -4.09 1.00 -8.05
CA SER A 40 -3.72 -0.04 -7.08
C SER A 40 -3.62 0.51 -5.65
N GLY A 41 -3.13 1.74 -5.49
CA GLY A 41 -3.05 2.41 -4.19
C GLY A 41 -4.43 2.73 -3.62
N ASP A 42 -5.34 3.27 -4.42
CA ASP A 42 -6.73 3.54 -4.01
C ASP A 42 -7.44 2.25 -3.57
N LEU A 43 -7.18 1.13 -4.26
CA LEU A 43 -7.71 -0.17 -3.86
C LEU A 43 -7.09 -0.66 -2.55
N ALA A 44 -5.77 -0.56 -2.40
CA ALA A 44 -5.06 -0.99 -1.19
C ALA A 44 -5.59 -0.26 0.05
N VAL A 45 -5.79 1.06 -0.02
CA VAL A 45 -6.35 1.87 1.07
C VAL A 45 -7.77 1.40 1.45
N LYS A 46 -8.61 1.09 0.46
CA LYS A 46 -9.96 0.56 0.73
C LYS A 46 -9.91 -0.79 1.43
N LEU A 47 -9.00 -1.67 1.03
CA LEU A 47 -8.83 -2.97 1.65
C LEU A 47 -8.33 -2.84 3.09
N TYR A 48 -7.34 -2.00 3.37
CA TYR A 48 -6.90 -1.71 4.73
C TYR A 48 -8.04 -1.21 5.60
N LYS A 49 -8.84 -0.27 5.10
CA LYS A 49 -10.00 0.25 5.82
C LYS A 49 -10.99 -0.86 6.15
N GLU A 50 -11.38 -1.68 5.17
CA GLU A 50 -12.34 -2.77 5.37
C GLU A 50 -11.85 -3.79 6.39
N ASP A 51 -10.59 -4.21 6.31
CA ASP A 51 -10.00 -5.19 7.23
C ASP A 51 -9.92 -4.64 8.66
N ILE A 52 -9.46 -3.39 8.83
CA ILE A 52 -9.38 -2.74 10.14
C ILE A 52 -10.77 -2.55 10.73
N GLU A 53 -11.73 -2.03 9.98
CA GLU A 53 -13.09 -1.85 10.46
C GLU A 53 -13.79 -3.19 10.76
N ALA A 54 -13.49 -4.26 10.01
CA ALA A 54 -13.98 -5.60 10.31
C ALA A 54 -13.45 -6.10 11.66
N ALA A 55 -12.16 -5.90 11.92
CA ALA A 55 -11.56 -6.22 13.22
C ALA A 55 -12.22 -5.42 14.35
N LEU A 56 -12.39 -4.10 14.18
CA LEU A 56 -13.00 -3.22 15.17
C LEU A 56 -14.49 -3.53 15.44
N ARG A 57 -15.22 -4.05 14.42
CA ARG A 57 -16.61 -4.50 14.58
C ARG A 57 -16.74 -5.85 15.24
N THR A 58 -15.66 -6.61 15.38
CA THR A 58 -15.69 -7.95 15.95
C THR A 58 -15.71 -7.87 17.47
N LYS A 59 -16.80 -8.37 18.09
CA LYS A 59 -16.96 -8.36 19.53
C LYS A 59 -15.83 -9.14 20.21
N ASP A 60 -15.33 -8.59 21.31
CA ASP A 60 -14.28 -9.20 22.13
C ASP A 60 -12.94 -9.44 21.38
N PHE A 61 -12.74 -8.74 20.27
CA PHE A 61 -11.48 -8.77 19.51
C PHE A 61 -10.44 -7.86 20.17
N GLY A 62 -9.24 -8.38 20.41
CA GLY A 62 -8.20 -7.68 21.17
C GLY A 62 -7.53 -6.51 20.45
N GLY A 63 -7.76 -6.34 19.15
CA GLY A 63 -7.15 -5.32 18.32
C GLY A 63 -6.72 -5.87 16.96
N PHE A 64 -5.97 -5.09 16.21
CA PHE A 64 -5.40 -5.50 14.93
C PHE A 64 -3.92 -5.13 14.86
N GLU A 65 -3.20 -5.80 14.01
CA GLU A 65 -1.82 -5.48 13.64
C GLU A 65 -1.74 -5.34 12.13
N LEU A 66 -1.21 -4.21 11.67
CA LEU A 66 -0.97 -3.98 10.25
C LEU A 66 0.43 -4.48 9.90
N LEU A 67 0.51 -5.57 9.19
CA LEU A 67 1.77 -6.09 8.68
C LEU A 67 2.28 -5.21 7.52
N SER A 68 3.56 -4.88 7.56
CA SER A 68 4.25 -4.12 6.52
C SER A 68 3.81 -2.65 6.43
N LEU A 69 4.22 -1.85 7.42
CA LEU A 69 4.12 -0.39 7.34
C LEU A 69 4.86 0.15 6.11
N SER A 70 6.04 -0.41 5.82
CA SER A 70 6.84 -0.09 4.64
C SER A 70 6.98 -1.30 3.71
N ASP A 71 7.31 -1.05 2.46
CA ASP A 71 7.72 -2.10 1.53
C ASP A 71 8.95 -2.82 2.05
N TYR A 72 9.05 -4.10 1.76
CA TYR A 72 10.13 -4.95 2.21
C TYR A 72 11.00 -5.43 1.05
N THR A 73 12.28 -5.09 1.08
CA THR A 73 13.24 -5.45 0.01
C THR A 73 13.73 -6.90 0.08
N GLY A 74 13.60 -7.56 1.23
CA GLY A 74 14.01 -8.95 1.41
C GLY A 74 13.13 -9.97 0.69
N GLN A 75 11.93 -9.57 0.31
CA GLN A 75 11.03 -10.32 -0.55
C GLN A 75 10.74 -9.48 -1.79
N SER A 76 11.24 -9.90 -2.91
CA SER A 76 11.27 -9.13 -4.17
C SER A 76 9.93 -8.55 -4.65
N THR A 77 8.81 -8.96 -4.08
CA THR A 77 7.46 -8.55 -4.46
C THR A 77 6.64 -7.95 -3.30
N ALA A 78 7.23 -7.77 -2.13
CA ALA A 78 6.53 -7.24 -0.97
C ALA A 78 6.41 -5.70 -1.02
N THR A 79 5.60 -5.20 -1.96
CA THR A 79 5.32 -3.77 -2.18
C THR A 79 3.96 -3.37 -1.62
N VAL A 80 3.62 -3.90 -0.45
CA VAL A 80 2.30 -3.75 0.18
C VAL A 80 2.25 -2.64 1.23
N GLY A 81 3.39 -2.03 1.56
CA GLY A 81 3.47 -0.97 2.57
C GLY A 81 2.73 0.32 2.17
N ILE A 82 2.32 1.08 3.17
CA ILE A 82 1.85 2.47 3.01
C ILE A 82 3.02 3.39 2.66
N LEU A 83 4.20 3.06 3.20
CA LEU A 83 5.47 3.68 2.89
C LEU A 83 6.25 2.83 1.89
N ASP A 84 7.15 3.46 1.17
CA ASP A 84 8.10 2.74 0.32
C ASP A 84 9.25 2.12 1.13
N VAL A 85 10.20 1.48 0.48
CA VAL A 85 11.37 0.84 1.14
C VAL A 85 12.33 1.82 1.79
N PHE A 86 12.22 3.11 1.48
CA PHE A 86 13.01 4.20 2.07
C PHE A 86 12.25 4.91 3.19
N TYR A 87 11.11 4.37 3.62
CA TYR A 87 10.20 4.96 4.60
C TYR A 87 9.59 6.31 4.16
N GLU A 88 9.55 6.56 2.86
CA GLU A 88 8.87 7.73 2.31
C GLU A 88 7.41 7.40 1.98
N SER A 89 6.55 8.42 2.10
CA SER A 89 5.13 8.25 1.75
C SER A 89 4.96 7.97 0.26
N LYS A 90 4.19 6.95 -0.06
CA LYS A 90 3.74 6.67 -1.42
C LYS A 90 2.62 7.61 -1.89
N GLY A 91 2.14 8.52 -1.04
CA GLY A 91 1.02 9.41 -1.35
C GLY A 91 -0.32 8.72 -1.50
N LEU A 92 -0.48 7.51 -0.95
CA LEU A 92 -1.72 6.73 -1.08
C LEU A 92 -2.83 7.23 -0.17
N ILE A 93 -2.47 7.70 1.02
CA ILE A 93 -3.39 8.14 2.06
C ILE A 93 -2.69 9.16 2.97
N SER A 94 -3.43 10.18 3.39
CA SER A 94 -2.96 11.12 4.39
C SER A 94 -3.08 10.57 5.81
N HIS A 95 -2.34 11.17 6.75
CA HIS A 95 -2.44 10.83 8.16
C HIS A 95 -3.87 10.99 8.71
N ASP A 96 -4.55 12.06 8.34
CA ASP A 96 -5.89 12.35 8.83
C ASP A 96 -6.93 11.36 8.25
N GLU A 97 -6.80 11.00 6.99
CA GLU A 97 -7.64 9.95 6.38
C GLU A 97 -7.42 8.59 7.04
N PHE A 98 -6.17 8.22 7.35
CA PHE A 98 -5.85 6.97 8.05
C PHE A 98 -6.47 6.93 9.45
N LYS A 99 -6.44 8.03 10.18
CA LYS A 99 -7.08 8.17 11.50
C LYS A 99 -8.59 7.94 11.48
N ASN A 100 -9.28 8.17 10.37
CA ASN A 100 -10.72 7.98 10.28
C ASN A 100 -11.15 6.52 10.49
N PHE A 101 -10.26 5.56 10.25
CA PHE A 101 -10.56 4.14 10.44
C PHE A 101 -9.56 3.41 11.34
N ALA A 102 -8.48 4.06 11.77
CA ALA A 102 -7.46 3.49 12.64
C ALA A 102 -7.06 4.42 13.81
N GLY A 103 -7.92 5.38 14.16
CA GLY A 103 -7.72 6.30 15.28
C GLY A 103 -8.24 5.75 16.60
N GLU A 104 -8.12 6.55 17.67
CA GLU A 104 -8.63 6.21 19.01
C GLU A 104 -10.16 6.04 19.06
N ALA A 105 -10.88 6.74 18.19
CA ALA A 105 -12.34 6.63 18.05
C ALA A 105 -12.68 6.52 16.57
N VAL A 106 -13.31 5.41 16.19
CA VAL A 106 -13.69 5.11 14.81
C VAL A 106 -15.21 4.92 14.74
N PRO A 107 -15.94 5.75 13.95
CA PRO A 107 -17.36 5.55 13.73
C PRO A 107 -17.57 4.32 12.83
N LEU A 108 -18.20 3.28 13.36
CA LEU A 108 -18.46 2.04 12.64
C LEU A 108 -19.92 1.98 12.24
N PHE A 109 -20.19 1.70 10.98
CA PHE A 109 -21.53 1.51 10.46
C PHE A 109 -21.70 0.08 9.95
N LYS A 110 -22.79 -0.56 10.38
CA LYS A 110 -23.19 -1.89 9.89
C LYS A 110 -24.64 -1.84 9.42
N ALA A 111 -24.86 -1.82 8.11
CA ALA A 111 -26.18 -1.99 7.53
C ALA A 111 -26.47 -3.48 7.28
N LYS A 112 -27.69 -3.93 7.58
CA LYS A 112 -28.20 -5.19 7.05
C LYS A 112 -28.72 -4.90 5.66
N ASN A 113 -28.02 -5.38 4.65
CA ASN A 113 -28.39 -5.39 3.23
C ASN A 113 -29.08 -4.10 2.71
N ILE A 114 -28.40 -3.42 1.84
CA ILE A 114 -29.05 -2.50 0.91
C ILE A 114 -29.52 -3.32 -0.29
#